data_e2d2c8024fa232e6ee6b3173e33b3f43
#
_entry.id   e2d2c8024fa232e6ee6b3173e33b3f43
#
_cell.length_a   1.000
_cell.length_b   1.000
_cell.length_c   1.000
_cell.angle_alpha   90.00
_cell.angle_beta   90.00
_cell.angle_gamma   90.00
#
_symmetry.space_group_name_H-M   'P 1'
#
loop_
_entity.id
_entity.type
_entity.pdbx_description
1 polymer ?
#
loop_
_entity_poly.entity_id
_entity_poly.type
_entity_poly.pdbx_seq_one_letter_code
_entity_poly.pdbx_strand_id
1 'polypeptide(L)'
;MVNASEAQVDSELLTTIPDFYAHHDRSALFRRLRHEAPVSFHPELPCPWLPEGGRGYWAVTRYEDLRFVTRNPKLFSSAEGTNPQDEPEFRVRALGMLHMDDPEHRAYRAIVSQAFALRHLQQIETTMATLADNIIDGLLTGEELDLVNEVVNRYPVSIIAKLLGLPEADYPMFVENTRLAFGADREKGALAHKALIDYGTSLAELRRREPGDDLVTRIVETEYEGRRLSDSEVGGFVSLLIGAGAETTGSSLALGIQLLSDNPEQWRALKADRSLLPNAVDEIIRFASAVINFRRNAMEDCELGGCQIRKGDKVVLFYQSANFDETVFENPETFDIRRRNAKQNVSFGAGGPHQCLGEQLGKRELAIFLDRLLDRTEHVEVTERAKLAPSPRFNMIKVMKARFEAV
;
A
#
# COMPACT_ATOMS: atom_id res chain seq x y z
N MET A 1 -11.73 23.14 -25.65
CA MET A 1 -10.51 22.53 -26.21
C MET A 1 -9.39 22.93 -25.27
N VAL A 2 -8.96 21.99 -24.42
CA VAL A 2 -7.78 22.20 -23.54
C VAL A 2 -6.56 22.32 -24.46
N ASN A 3 -5.74 23.35 -24.24
CA ASN A 3 -4.55 23.57 -25.05
C ASN A 3 -3.62 22.36 -24.98
N ALA A 4 -3.29 21.77 -26.12
CA ALA A 4 -2.45 20.57 -26.19
C ALA A 4 -1.08 20.73 -25.47
N SER A 5 -0.58 21.97 -25.32
CA SER A 5 0.65 22.26 -24.61
C SER A 5 0.52 22.15 -23.08
N GLU A 6 -0.64 22.50 -22.51
CA GLU A 6 -0.88 22.38 -21.06
C GLU A 6 -1.17 20.94 -20.66
N ALA A 7 -1.91 20.20 -21.49
CA ALA A 7 -2.13 18.76 -21.30
C ALA A 7 -0.81 17.96 -21.36
N GLN A 8 0.15 18.39 -22.17
CA GLN A 8 1.43 17.70 -22.32
C GLN A 8 2.37 17.93 -21.13
N VAL A 9 2.37 19.13 -20.54
CA VAL A 9 3.14 19.45 -19.33
C VAL A 9 2.59 18.63 -18.15
N ASP A 10 1.26 18.54 -18.01
CA ASP A 10 0.63 17.74 -16.93
C ASP A 10 0.90 16.25 -17.07
N SER A 11 1.00 15.75 -18.28
CA SER A 11 1.28 14.34 -18.56
C SER A 11 2.72 13.93 -18.24
N GLU A 12 3.68 14.81 -18.44
CA GLU A 12 5.08 14.57 -18.06
C GLU A 12 5.21 14.39 -16.55
N LEU A 13 4.42 15.09 -15.78
CA LEU A 13 4.46 15.08 -14.33
C LEU A 13 3.79 13.84 -13.71
N LEU A 14 2.75 13.27 -14.33
CA LEU A 14 2.03 12.12 -13.74
C LEU A 14 2.63 10.75 -14.04
N THR A 15 3.45 10.59 -15.06
CA THR A 15 3.63 9.26 -15.65
C THR A 15 4.94 8.56 -15.45
N THR A 16 6.07 9.22 -15.57
CA THR A 16 7.26 8.48 -15.96
C THR A 16 8.52 8.87 -15.25
N ILE A 17 8.47 9.91 -14.46
CA ILE A 17 9.64 10.35 -13.74
C ILE A 17 9.47 9.95 -12.27
N PRO A 18 10.04 8.80 -11.85
CA PRO A 18 10.03 8.42 -10.44
C PRO A 18 10.49 9.55 -9.52
N ASP A 19 11.46 10.36 -9.97
CA ASP A 19 11.97 11.53 -9.24
C ASP A 19 10.92 12.61 -9.03
N PHE A 20 9.96 12.80 -9.95
CA PHE A 20 8.87 13.74 -9.74
C PHE A 20 8.09 13.41 -8.47
N TYR A 21 7.75 12.13 -8.27
CA TYR A 21 6.99 11.69 -7.10
C TYR A 21 7.77 11.80 -5.78
N ALA A 22 9.09 11.94 -5.83
CA ALA A 22 9.91 12.13 -4.65
C ALA A 22 10.13 13.62 -4.30
N HIS A 23 10.09 14.53 -5.28
CA HIS A 23 10.61 15.88 -5.13
C HIS A 23 9.62 17.02 -5.41
N HIS A 24 8.42 16.73 -5.94
CA HIS A 24 7.45 17.77 -6.31
C HIS A 24 6.20 17.72 -5.42
N ASP A 25 5.65 18.90 -5.14
CA ASP A 25 4.34 19.02 -4.52
C ASP A 25 3.23 18.63 -5.51
N ARG A 26 2.69 17.45 -5.32
CA ARG A 26 1.63 16.90 -6.15
C ARG A 26 0.23 17.42 -5.77
N SER A 27 0.10 18.01 -4.59
CA SER A 27 -1.19 18.44 -4.05
C SER A 27 -1.86 19.47 -4.95
N ALA A 28 -1.10 20.48 -5.39
CA ALA A 28 -1.59 21.51 -6.31
C ALA A 28 -2.01 20.93 -7.66
N LEU A 29 -1.20 20.01 -8.23
CA LEU A 29 -1.52 19.35 -9.50
C LEU A 29 -2.79 18.50 -9.38
N PHE A 30 -2.90 17.64 -8.37
CA PHE A 30 -4.09 16.81 -8.17
C PHE A 30 -5.34 17.66 -7.91
N ARG A 31 -5.23 18.75 -7.12
CA ARG A 31 -6.32 19.69 -6.92
C ARG A 31 -6.79 20.27 -8.24
N ARG A 32 -5.89 20.79 -9.09
CA ARG A 32 -6.22 21.33 -10.40
C ARG A 32 -6.91 20.27 -11.29
N LEU A 33 -6.36 19.05 -11.36
CA LEU A 33 -6.96 17.98 -12.17
C LEU A 33 -8.36 17.62 -11.67
N ARG A 34 -8.60 17.52 -10.36
CA ARG A 34 -9.94 17.26 -9.83
C ARG A 34 -10.96 18.33 -10.25
N HIS A 35 -10.54 19.58 -10.34
CA HIS A 35 -11.44 20.69 -10.70
C HIS A 35 -11.63 20.84 -12.21
N GLU A 36 -10.58 20.77 -12.99
CA GLU A 36 -10.58 21.15 -14.40
C GLU A 36 -10.71 19.96 -15.36
N ALA A 37 -10.07 18.82 -15.03
CA ALA A 37 -10.01 17.63 -15.88
C ALA A 37 -9.94 16.34 -15.04
N PRO A 38 -10.98 15.99 -14.29
CA PRO A 38 -10.93 14.88 -13.32
C PRO A 38 -10.70 13.52 -13.95
N VAL A 39 -11.06 13.35 -15.19
CA VAL A 39 -10.70 12.24 -16.07
C VAL A 39 -9.97 12.85 -17.27
N SER A 40 -8.69 12.57 -17.42
CA SER A 40 -7.83 13.20 -18.44
C SER A 40 -6.86 12.19 -19.05
N PHE A 41 -6.59 12.35 -20.36
CA PHE A 41 -5.65 11.47 -21.06
C PHE A 41 -4.22 11.98 -20.92
N HIS A 42 -3.30 11.05 -20.60
CA HIS A 42 -1.87 11.31 -20.44
C HIS A 42 -1.04 10.37 -21.30
N PRO A 43 -0.05 10.85 -22.08
CA PRO A 43 0.86 10.00 -22.81
C PRO A 43 1.82 9.27 -21.88
N GLU A 44 2.25 8.08 -22.25
CA GLU A 44 3.38 7.40 -21.60
C GLU A 44 4.66 7.82 -22.30
N LEU A 45 5.48 8.56 -21.59
CA LEU A 45 6.75 9.04 -22.13
C LEU A 45 7.78 7.90 -22.25
N PRO A 46 8.72 8.02 -23.20
CA PRO A 46 9.85 7.11 -23.28
C PRO A 46 10.63 6.99 -21.97
N CYS A 47 11.02 5.78 -21.65
CA CYS A 47 11.87 5.49 -20.50
C CYS A 47 12.81 4.33 -20.82
N PRO A 48 13.85 4.04 -20.01
CA PRO A 48 14.86 3.03 -20.36
C PRO A 48 14.32 1.64 -20.70
N TRP A 49 13.15 1.27 -20.21
CA TRP A 49 12.51 -0.02 -20.48
C TRP A 49 11.32 0.07 -21.45
N LEU A 50 10.95 1.25 -21.86
CA LEU A 50 9.92 1.55 -22.84
C LEU A 50 10.42 2.71 -23.74
N PRO A 51 11.47 2.49 -24.55
CA PRO A 51 12.17 3.56 -25.24
C PRO A 51 11.31 4.29 -26.30
N GLU A 52 10.28 3.63 -26.82
CA GLU A 52 9.32 4.24 -27.77
C GLU A 52 8.16 4.96 -27.05
N GLY A 53 8.10 4.90 -25.72
CA GLY A 53 6.90 5.29 -24.97
C GLY A 53 5.76 4.28 -25.10
N GLY A 54 4.63 4.56 -24.45
CA GLY A 54 3.45 3.68 -24.45
C GLY A 54 2.24 4.33 -25.11
N ARG A 55 1.12 3.60 -25.10
CA ARG A 55 -0.16 4.05 -25.68
C ARG A 55 -0.90 5.12 -24.85
N GLY A 56 -0.34 5.51 -23.70
CA GLY A 56 -0.97 6.45 -22.78
C GLY A 56 -2.03 5.82 -21.88
N TYR A 57 -2.63 6.65 -21.04
CA TYR A 57 -3.66 6.23 -20.09
C TYR A 57 -4.59 7.38 -19.70
N TRP A 58 -5.77 7.04 -19.21
CA TRP A 58 -6.72 7.95 -18.60
C TRP A 58 -6.46 8.03 -17.09
N ALA A 59 -6.11 9.20 -16.58
CA ALA A 59 -5.99 9.47 -15.16
C ALA A 59 -7.37 9.75 -14.56
N VAL A 60 -7.69 9.10 -13.44
CA VAL A 60 -8.92 9.30 -12.67
C VAL A 60 -8.54 9.86 -11.31
N THR A 61 -8.92 11.10 -11.04
CA THR A 61 -8.45 11.86 -9.87
C THR A 61 -9.54 12.15 -8.84
N ARG A 62 -10.84 12.11 -9.19
CA ARG A 62 -11.97 12.30 -8.27
C ARG A 62 -12.37 11.03 -7.56
N TYR A 63 -12.85 11.19 -6.35
CA TYR A 63 -13.30 10.12 -5.46
C TYR A 63 -14.41 9.26 -6.07
N GLU A 64 -15.50 9.88 -6.58
CA GLU A 64 -16.65 9.13 -7.09
C GLU A 64 -16.33 8.41 -8.43
N ASP A 65 -15.55 9.02 -9.33
CA ASP A 65 -15.12 8.38 -10.56
C ASP A 65 -14.24 7.15 -10.27
N LEU A 66 -13.33 7.27 -9.31
CA LEU A 66 -12.51 6.16 -8.84
C LEU A 66 -13.36 5.03 -8.24
N ARG A 67 -14.35 5.36 -7.42
CA ARG A 67 -15.30 4.37 -6.89
C ARG A 67 -16.13 3.70 -7.97
N PHE A 68 -16.54 4.44 -9.00
CA PHE A 68 -17.24 3.87 -10.14
C PHE A 68 -16.38 2.80 -10.82
N VAL A 69 -15.13 3.11 -11.14
CA VAL A 69 -14.23 2.15 -11.78
C VAL A 69 -14.02 0.89 -10.93
N THR A 70 -13.73 1.05 -9.64
CA THR A 70 -13.43 -0.10 -8.75
C THR A 70 -14.63 -1.01 -8.53
N ARG A 71 -15.85 -0.49 -8.62
CA ARG A 71 -17.11 -1.23 -8.41
C ARG A 71 -17.68 -1.86 -9.67
N ASN A 72 -17.07 -1.59 -10.82
CA ASN A 72 -17.47 -2.15 -12.10
C ASN A 72 -16.37 -3.04 -12.71
N PRO A 73 -16.01 -4.17 -12.04
CA PRO A 73 -14.88 -5.02 -12.45
C PRO A 73 -15.09 -5.71 -13.80
N LYS A 74 -16.34 -5.86 -14.25
CA LYS A 74 -16.64 -6.39 -15.60
C LYS A 74 -16.29 -5.38 -16.68
N LEU A 75 -16.39 -4.09 -16.38
CA LEU A 75 -16.06 -2.99 -17.28
C LEU A 75 -14.57 -2.63 -17.22
N PHE A 76 -13.94 -2.83 -16.04
CA PHE A 76 -12.56 -2.43 -15.77
C PHE A 76 -11.75 -3.58 -15.17
N SER A 77 -11.01 -4.28 -16.02
CA SER A 77 -10.21 -5.46 -15.70
C SER A 77 -8.91 -5.12 -14.98
N SER A 78 -8.45 -6.04 -14.11
CA SER A 78 -7.12 -6.03 -13.49
C SER A 78 -6.13 -6.97 -14.17
N ALA A 79 -6.58 -7.83 -15.10
CA ALA A 79 -5.80 -8.97 -15.60
C ALA A 79 -4.55 -8.59 -16.39
N GLU A 80 -4.52 -7.39 -16.99
CA GLU A 80 -3.34 -6.89 -17.73
C GLU A 80 -2.32 -6.16 -16.84
N GLY A 81 -2.48 -6.21 -15.53
CA GLY A 81 -1.60 -5.58 -14.57
C GLY A 81 -2.15 -4.29 -13.95
N THR A 82 -1.52 -3.87 -12.86
CA THR A 82 -1.91 -2.69 -12.08
C THR A 82 -0.94 -1.52 -12.21
N ASN A 83 0.17 -1.70 -12.94
CA ASN A 83 1.12 -0.62 -13.22
C ASN A 83 0.57 0.29 -14.34
N PRO A 84 0.70 1.62 -14.23
CA PRO A 84 0.38 2.52 -15.35
C PRO A 84 1.11 2.14 -16.65
N GLN A 85 2.35 1.70 -16.54
CA GLN A 85 3.14 1.18 -17.65
C GLN A 85 2.85 -0.30 -17.91
N ASP A 86 2.95 -0.72 -19.18
CA ASP A 86 2.85 -2.13 -19.52
C ASP A 86 4.03 -2.92 -18.96
N GLU A 87 3.73 -4.06 -18.38
CA GLU A 87 4.70 -4.98 -17.81
C GLU A 87 4.76 -6.28 -18.62
N PRO A 88 5.92 -6.94 -18.66
CA PRO A 88 6.03 -8.27 -19.25
C PRO A 88 5.05 -9.26 -18.58
N GLU A 89 4.45 -10.15 -19.36
CA GLU A 89 3.43 -11.11 -18.91
C GLU A 89 3.86 -11.92 -17.67
N PHE A 90 5.13 -12.31 -17.61
CA PHE A 90 5.65 -13.06 -16.45
C PHE A 90 5.57 -12.29 -15.14
N ARG A 91 5.71 -10.94 -15.19
CA ARG A 91 5.54 -10.07 -14.00
C ARG A 91 4.07 -9.93 -13.61
N VAL A 92 3.20 -9.79 -14.62
CA VAL A 92 1.77 -9.73 -14.37
C VAL A 92 1.30 -11.00 -13.66
N ARG A 93 1.73 -12.17 -14.13
CA ARG A 93 1.38 -13.46 -13.53
C ARG A 93 1.96 -13.66 -12.14
N ALA A 94 3.13 -13.11 -11.85
CA ALA A 94 3.82 -13.28 -10.56
C ALA A 94 3.07 -12.65 -9.37
N LEU A 95 2.22 -11.64 -9.59
CA LEU A 95 1.45 -10.98 -8.54
C LEU A 95 0.08 -11.63 -8.25
N GLY A 96 -0.19 -12.80 -8.86
CA GLY A 96 -1.31 -13.65 -8.54
C GLY A 96 -2.65 -12.92 -8.50
N MET A 97 -3.40 -13.01 -7.41
CA MET A 97 -4.76 -12.49 -7.32
C MET A 97 -4.90 -10.97 -7.55
N LEU A 98 -3.81 -10.20 -7.46
CA LEU A 98 -3.85 -8.76 -7.75
C LEU A 98 -4.15 -8.49 -9.24
N HIS A 99 -3.74 -9.42 -10.11
CA HIS A 99 -3.87 -9.37 -11.56
C HIS A 99 -4.80 -10.47 -12.09
N MET A 100 -5.87 -10.76 -11.37
CA MET A 100 -6.91 -11.70 -11.78
C MET A 100 -8.26 -11.01 -11.86
N ASP A 101 -9.15 -11.51 -12.69
CA ASP A 101 -10.56 -11.15 -12.72
C ASP A 101 -11.42 -12.33 -12.27
N ASP A 102 -12.70 -12.08 -12.00
CA ASP A 102 -13.67 -13.13 -11.68
C ASP A 102 -13.92 -14.02 -12.92
N PRO A 103 -14.11 -15.32 -12.75
CA PRO A 103 -14.33 -16.06 -11.49
C PRO A 103 -13.04 -16.47 -10.76
N GLU A 104 -11.88 -16.42 -11.41
CA GLU A 104 -10.62 -16.92 -10.86
C GLU A 104 -10.17 -16.12 -9.63
N HIS A 105 -10.23 -14.79 -9.73
CA HIS A 105 -9.96 -13.90 -8.61
C HIS A 105 -10.81 -14.26 -7.38
N ARG A 106 -12.12 -14.42 -7.58
CA ARG A 106 -13.05 -14.74 -6.48
C ARG A 106 -12.69 -16.04 -5.79
N ALA A 107 -12.38 -17.10 -6.55
CA ALA A 107 -12.02 -18.40 -6.01
C ALA A 107 -10.70 -18.32 -5.19
N TYR A 108 -9.69 -17.67 -5.77
CA TYR A 108 -8.40 -17.49 -5.09
C TYR A 108 -8.57 -16.67 -3.81
N ARG A 109 -9.25 -15.53 -3.91
CA ARG A 109 -9.50 -14.63 -2.78
C ARG A 109 -10.29 -15.30 -1.66
N ALA A 110 -11.28 -16.15 -1.98
CA ALA A 110 -12.05 -16.87 -0.99
C ALA A 110 -11.16 -17.77 -0.12
N ILE A 111 -10.19 -18.46 -0.74
CA ILE A 111 -9.24 -19.31 -0.01
C ILE A 111 -8.40 -18.46 0.96
N VAL A 112 -7.72 -17.43 0.47
CA VAL A 112 -6.82 -16.62 1.30
C VAL A 112 -7.57 -15.80 2.36
N SER A 113 -8.78 -15.32 2.06
CA SER A 113 -9.59 -14.55 3.01
C SER A 113 -10.01 -15.34 4.25
N GLN A 114 -10.25 -16.65 4.11
CA GLN A 114 -10.57 -17.52 5.24
C GLN A 114 -9.40 -17.58 6.24
N ALA A 115 -8.17 -17.62 5.72
CA ALA A 115 -6.96 -17.64 6.53
C ALA A 115 -6.73 -16.30 7.26
N PHE A 116 -7.23 -15.16 6.70
CA PHE A 116 -7.18 -13.82 7.28
C PHE A 116 -8.38 -13.47 8.18
N ALA A 117 -9.19 -14.45 8.60
CA ALA A 117 -10.33 -14.19 9.46
C ALA A 117 -9.94 -13.44 10.74
N LEU A 118 -10.78 -12.51 11.21
CA LEU A 118 -10.53 -11.65 12.38
C LEU A 118 -10.07 -12.41 13.63
N ARG A 119 -10.62 -13.61 13.87
CA ARG A 119 -10.21 -14.45 15.00
C ARG A 119 -8.72 -14.80 14.98
N HIS A 120 -8.13 -15.00 13.78
CA HIS A 120 -6.71 -15.33 13.64
C HIS A 120 -5.84 -14.06 13.82
N LEU A 121 -6.32 -12.91 13.38
CA LEU A 121 -5.64 -11.63 13.64
C LEU A 121 -5.60 -11.29 15.13
N GLN A 122 -6.68 -11.59 15.87
CA GLN A 122 -6.71 -11.39 17.32
C GLN A 122 -5.67 -12.25 18.07
N GLN A 123 -5.37 -13.45 17.57
CA GLN A 123 -4.36 -14.32 18.17
C GLN A 123 -2.95 -13.74 18.13
N ILE A 124 -2.65 -12.90 17.13
CA ILE A 124 -1.31 -12.29 16.98
C ILE A 124 -1.21 -10.88 17.57
N GLU A 125 -2.28 -10.29 18.11
CA GLU A 125 -2.25 -8.94 18.70
C GLU A 125 -1.23 -8.83 19.87
N THR A 126 -1.15 -9.84 20.71
CA THR A 126 -0.14 -9.90 21.79
C THR A 126 1.28 -9.92 21.19
N THR A 127 1.50 -10.63 20.11
CA THR A 127 2.79 -10.66 19.39
C THR A 127 3.09 -9.29 18.80
N MET A 128 2.10 -8.64 18.15
CA MET A 128 2.26 -7.27 17.62
C MET A 128 2.66 -6.29 18.72
N ALA A 129 2.00 -6.35 19.88
CA ALA A 129 2.31 -5.50 21.03
C ALA A 129 3.73 -5.76 21.57
N THR A 130 4.14 -7.03 21.72
CA THR A 130 5.50 -7.38 22.13
C THR A 130 6.56 -6.90 21.15
N LEU A 131 6.31 -7.03 19.85
CA LEU A 131 7.22 -6.53 18.81
C LEU A 131 7.30 -5.00 18.83
N ALA A 132 6.16 -4.32 19.01
CA ALA A 132 6.11 -2.87 19.16
C ALA A 132 6.92 -2.42 20.40
N ASP A 133 6.72 -3.06 21.56
CA ASP A 133 7.46 -2.74 22.77
C ASP A 133 8.97 -2.89 22.59
N ASN A 134 9.42 -4.01 21.99
CA ASN A 134 10.85 -4.26 21.76
C ASN A 134 11.48 -3.21 20.80
N ILE A 135 10.73 -2.75 19.81
CA ILE A 135 11.20 -1.70 18.90
C ILE A 135 11.22 -0.35 19.65
N ILE A 136 10.16 -0.01 20.36
CA ILE A 136 10.06 1.24 21.10
C ILE A 136 11.15 1.33 22.17
N ASP A 137 11.49 0.23 22.86
CA ASP A 137 12.63 0.20 23.79
C ASP A 137 13.93 0.68 23.15
N GLY A 138 14.17 0.29 21.89
CA GLY A 138 15.30 0.75 21.09
C GLY A 138 15.22 2.22 20.67
N LEU A 139 14.03 2.82 20.65
CA LEU A 139 13.85 4.23 20.28
C LEU A 139 14.07 5.19 21.45
N LEU A 140 13.89 4.75 22.70
CA LEU A 140 13.96 5.59 23.91
C LEU A 140 15.39 5.82 24.41
N THR A 141 16.31 6.10 23.50
CA THR A 141 17.73 6.36 23.80
C THR A 141 18.02 7.85 24.06
N GLY A 142 17.10 8.74 23.68
CA GLY A 142 17.32 10.19 23.65
C GLY A 142 18.19 10.68 22.49
N GLU A 143 18.71 9.78 21.67
CA GLU A 143 19.50 10.09 20.48
C GLU A 143 18.64 10.21 19.23
N GLU A 144 19.20 10.82 18.18
CA GLU A 144 18.59 10.84 16.84
C GLU A 144 18.71 9.45 16.19
N LEU A 145 17.58 8.90 15.75
CA LEU A 145 17.50 7.57 15.16
C LEU A 145 16.87 7.60 13.76
N ASP A 146 17.30 6.67 12.90
CA ASP A 146 16.74 6.45 11.56
C ASP A 146 15.46 5.59 11.66
N LEU A 147 14.29 6.21 11.54
CA LEU A 147 13.00 5.52 11.62
C LEU A 147 12.77 4.51 10.49
N VAL A 148 13.43 4.67 9.34
CA VAL A 148 13.28 3.71 8.26
C VAL A 148 13.87 2.36 8.67
N ASN A 149 15.08 2.38 9.23
CA ASN A 149 15.74 1.16 9.66
C ASN A 149 15.15 0.59 10.96
N GLU A 150 14.79 1.46 11.91
CA GLU A 150 14.33 1.01 13.23
C GLU A 150 12.85 0.58 13.25
N VAL A 151 12.00 1.20 12.43
CA VAL A 151 10.55 0.97 12.47
C VAL A 151 10.01 0.44 11.15
N VAL A 152 10.20 1.20 10.03
CA VAL A 152 9.55 0.90 8.75
C VAL A 152 9.92 -0.48 8.23
N ASN A 153 11.21 -0.81 8.24
CA ASN A 153 11.73 -2.07 7.72
C ASN A 153 11.62 -3.24 8.71
N ARG A 154 11.28 -3.00 9.98
CA ARG A 154 11.30 -4.05 11.02
C ARG A 154 9.91 -4.46 11.47
N TYR A 155 9.08 -3.51 11.88
CA TYR A 155 7.82 -3.83 12.55
C TYR A 155 6.85 -4.62 11.66
N PRO A 156 6.45 -4.14 10.47
CA PRO A 156 5.48 -4.86 9.64
C PRO A 156 6.04 -6.17 9.08
N VAL A 157 7.32 -6.19 8.68
CA VAL A 157 7.96 -7.41 8.16
C VAL A 157 7.97 -8.51 9.22
N SER A 158 8.31 -8.17 10.49
CA SER A 158 8.32 -9.14 11.58
C SER A 158 6.93 -9.71 11.87
N ILE A 159 5.88 -8.90 11.76
CA ILE A 159 4.50 -9.36 11.92
C ILE A 159 4.11 -10.32 10.79
N ILE A 160 4.41 -9.97 9.54
CA ILE A 160 4.12 -10.83 8.39
C ILE A 160 4.89 -12.14 8.49
N ALA A 161 6.18 -12.09 8.84
CA ALA A 161 7.00 -13.28 9.03
C ALA A 161 6.41 -14.21 10.11
N LYS A 162 5.98 -13.63 11.24
CA LYS A 162 5.31 -14.39 12.31
C LYS A 162 3.98 -15.00 11.86
N LEU A 163 3.18 -14.23 11.12
CA LEU A 163 1.89 -14.68 10.57
C LEU A 163 2.07 -15.86 9.61
N LEU A 164 3.13 -15.82 8.80
CA LEU A 164 3.51 -16.89 7.87
C LEU A 164 4.13 -18.12 8.57
N GLY A 165 4.46 -18.03 9.86
CA GLY A 165 5.10 -19.10 10.61
C GLY A 165 6.58 -19.27 10.27
N LEU A 166 7.28 -18.19 9.93
CA LEU A 166 8.69 -18.24 9.59
C LEU A 166 9.56 -18.36 10.83
N PRO A 167 10.67 -19.10 10.76
CA PRO A 167 11.71 -19.06 11.78
C PRO A 167 12.30 -17.66 11.94
N GLU A 168 12.52 -17.21 13.15
CA GLU A 168 13.12 -15.88 13.41
C GLU A 168 14.50 -15.71 12.76
N ALA A 169 15.25 -16.80 12.61
CA ALA A 169 16.54 -16.81 11.91
C ALA A 169 16.44 -16.34 10.45
N ASP A 170 15.27 -16.50 9.82
CA ASP A 170 15.05 -16.13 8.41
C ASP A 170 14.61 -14.66 8.24
N TYR A 171 14.23 -13.97 9.32
CA TYR A 171 13.72 -12.58 9.26
C TYR A 171 14.67 -11.60 8.55
N PRO A 172 16.01 -11.61 8.82
CA PRO A 172 16.94 -10.72 8.13
C PRO A 172 16.93 -10.90 6.60
N MET A 173 16.81 -12.14 6.13
CA MET A 173 16.72 -12.46 4.71
C MET A 173 15.42 -11.89 4.10
N PHE A 174 14.30 -11.96 4.83
CA PHE A 174 13.04 -11.39 4.38
C PHE A 174 13.09 -9.87 4.30
N VAL A 175 13.61 -9.20 5.31
CA VAL A 175 13.81 -7.73 5.32
C VAL A 175 14.64 -7.31 4.11
N GLU A 176 15.76 -7.96 3.86
CA GLU A 176 16.66 -7.59 2.77
C GLU A 176 16.04 -7.88 1.39
N ASN A 177 15.41 -9.04 1.18
CA ASN A 177 14.74 -9.32 -0.08
C ASN A 177 13.54 -8.38 -0.33
N THR A 178 12.79 -8.00 0.70
CA THR A 178 11.71 -7.00 0.57
C THR A 178 12.29 -5.67 0.10
N ARG A 179 13.33 -5.18 0.78
CA ARG A 179 14.02 -3.94 0.42
C ARG A 179 14.55 -3.95 -1.02
N LEU A 180 15.12 -5.06 -1.47
CA LEU A 180 15.62 -5.22 -2.84
C LEU A 180 14.49 -5.30 -3.86
N ALA A 181 13.42 -6.04 -3.56
CA ALA A 181 12.28 -6.24 -4.45
C ALA A 181 11.58 -4.92 -4.81
N PHE A 182 11.55 -3.96 -3.89
CA PHE A 182 10.98 -2.62 -4.07
C PHE A 182 12.02 -1.53 -4.33
N GLY A 183 13.30 -1.89 -4.37
CA GLY A 183 14.41 -0.97 -4.64
C GLY A 183 14.48 -0.50 -6.09
N ALA A 184 15.36 0.48 -6.35
CA ALA A 184 15.56 1.04 -7.68
C ALA A 184 16.30 0.10 -8.65
N ASP A 185 17.06 -0.86 -8.13
CA ASP A 185 17.80 -1.84 -8.93
C ASP A 185 16.87 -2.97 -9.38
N ARG A 186 16.49 -2.94 -10.65
CA ARG A 186 15.50 -3.88 -11.23
C ARG A 186 15.99 -5.31 -11.30
N GLU A 187 17.28 -5.53 -11.56
CA GLU A 187 17.85 -6.87 -11.67
C GLU A 187 17.86 -7.53 -10.28
N LYS A 188 18.38 -6.84 -9.27
CA LYS A 188 18.34 -7.30 -7.89
C LYS A 188 16.90 -7.46 -7.39
N GLY A 189 16.01 -6.54 -7.76
CA GLY A 189 14.59 -6.63 -7.43
C GLY A 189 13.92 -7.88 -8.00
N ALA A 190 14.19 -8.24 -9.25
CA ALA A 190 13.64 -9.43 -9.86
C ALA A 190 14.17 -10.72 -9.18
N LEU A 191 15.45 -10.76 -8.84
CA LEU A 191 16.05 -11.88 -8.10
C LEU A 191 15.47 -12.01 -6.69
N ALA A 192 15.28 -10.89 -6.00
CA ALA A 192 14.67 -10.86 -4.68
C ALA A 192 13.22 -11.34 -4.69
N HIS A 193 12.40 -10.89 -5.66
CA HIS A 193 11.04 -11.40 -5.84
C HIS A 193 11.03 -12.90 -6.07
N LYS A 194 11.92 -13.40 -6.94
CA LYS A 194 12.03 -14.83 -7.19
C LYS A 194 12.38 -15.59 -5.92
N ALA A 195 13.33 -15.10 -5.14
CA ALA A 195 13.73 -15.73 -3.87
C ALA A 195 12.57 -15.81 -2.87
N LEU A 196 11.74 -14.76 -2.78
CA LEU A 196 10.55 -14.77 -1.93
C LEU A 196 9.50 -15.78 -2.41
N ILE A 197 9.28 -15.90 -3.72
CA ILE A 197 8.36 -16.88 -4.30
C ILE A 197 8.86 -18.31 -4.06
N ASP A 198 10.15 -18.58 -4.34
CA ASP A 198 10.75 -19.90 -4.15
C ASP A 198 10.68 -20.33 -2.67
N TYR A 199 10.97 -19.41 -1.75
CA TYR A 199 10.86 -19.67 -0.32
C TYR A 199 9.41 -20.01 0.09
N GLY A 200 8.44 -19.20 -0.34
CA GLY A 200 7.02 -19.43 -0.06
C GLY A 200 6.52 -20.75 -0.65
N THR A 201 7.01 -21.14 -1.84
CA THR A 201 6.70 -22.43 -2.45
C THR A 201 7.23 -23.59 -1.60
N SER A 202 8.49 -23.53 -1.17
CA SER A 202 9.10 -24.54 -0.30
C SER A 202 8.38 -24.62 1.06
N LEU A 203 7.95 -23.48 1.59
CA LEU A 203 7.18 -23.42 2.83
C LEU A 203 5.81 -24.08 2.66
N ALA A 204 5.12 -23.89 1.53
CA ALA A 204 3.86 -24.54 1.23
C ALA A 204 4.01 -26.08 1.18
N GLU A 205 5.05 -26.58 0.48
CA GLU A 205 5.38 -28.01 0.44
C GLU A 205 5.65 -28.58 1.83
N LEU A 206 6.38 -27.82 2.67
CA LEU A 206 6.64 -28.22 4.06
C LEU A 206 5.33 -28.31 4.86
N ARG A 207 4.47 -27.29 4.79
CA ARG A 207 3.22 -27.22 5.56
C ARG A 207 2.20 -28.27 5.13
N ARG A 208 2.22 -28.76 3.90
CA ARG A 208 1.41 -29.92 3.50
C ARG A 208 1.83 -31.23 4.15
N ARG A 209 3.11 -31.35 4.49
CA ARG A 209 3.66 -32.55 5.18
C ARG A 209 3.63 -32.40 6.69
N GLU A 210 3.89 -31.20 7.16
CA GLU A 210 4.07 -30.84 8.56
C GLU A 210 3.24 -29.59 8.87
N PRO A 211 1.92 -29.71 9.10
CA PRO A 211 1.05 -28.59 9.42
C PRO A 211 1.51 -27.86 10.68
N GLY A 212 1.49 -26.52 10.65
CA GLY A 212 1.77 -25.63 11.78
C GLY A 212 0.53 -24.82 12.17
N ASP A 213 0.66 -23.97 13.19
CA ASP A 213 -0.38 -22.98 13.52
C ASP A 213 -0.05 -21.63 12.88
N ASP A 214 -0.05 -21.59 11.54
CA ASP A 214 0.32 -20.42 10.75
C ASP A 214 -0.59 -20.21 9.54
N LEU A 215 -0.43 -19.04 8.89
CA LEU A 215 -1.22 -18.64 7.74
C LEU A 215 -1.02 -19.59 6.55
N VAL A 216 0.21 -20.05 6.32
CA VAL A 216 0.52 -20.92 5.17
C VAL A 216 -0.17 -22.26 5.32
N THR A 217 -0.15 -22.85 6.52
CA THR A 217 -0.89 -24.08 6.82
C THR A 217 -2.39 -23.92 6.50
N ARG A 218 -2.98 -22.82 6.98
CA ARG A 218 -4.41 -22.55 6.73
C ARG A 218 -4.72 -22.40 5.24
N ILE A 219 -3.84 -21.76 4.47
CA ILE A 219 -4.00 -21.59 3.02
C ILE A 219 -3.92 -22.94 2.30
N VAL A 220 -2.90 -23.77 2.60
CA VAL A 220 -2.73 -25.06 1.90
C VAL A 220 -3.81 -26.08 2.23
N GLU A 221 -4.46 -25.95 3.41
CA GLU A 221 -5.57 -26.79 3.84
C GLU A 221 -6.92 -26.32 3.31
N THR A 222 -7.06 -25.02 2.97
CA THR A 222 -8.33 -24.45 2.54
C THR A 222 -8.68 -24.90 1.14
N GLU A 223 -9.96 -25.27 0.95
CA GLU A 223 -10.57 -25.59 -0.34
C GLU A 223 -11.79 -24.70 -0.58
N TYR A 224 -11.95 -24.25 -1.81
CA TYR A 224 -13.11 -23.49 -2.25
C TYR A 224 -13.61 -24.02 -3.60
N GLU A 225 -14.85 -24.51 -3.65
CA GLU A 225 -15.49 -25.07 -4.84
C GLU A 225 -14.63 -26.18 -5.52
N GLY A 226 -13.99 -27.04 -4.70
CA GLY A 226 -13.13 -28.12 -5.19
C GLY A 226 -11.72 -27.71 -5.59
N ARG A 227 -11.37 -26.40 -5.45
CA ARG A 227 -10.03 -25.87 -5.76
C ARG A 227 -9.21 -25.69 -4.49
N ARG A 228 -7.94 -26.10 -4.55
CA ARG A 228 -6.87 -25.74 -3.60
C ARG A 228 -5.79 -24.99 -4.36
N LEU A 229 -5.06 -24.10 -3.67
CA LEU A 229 -3.90 -23.46 -4.28
C LEU A 229 -2.75 -24.45 -4.43
N SER A 230 -2.07 -24.41 -5.55
CA SER A 230 -0.79 -25.08 -5.76
C SER A 230 0.31 -24.44 -4.89
N ASP A 231 1.42 -25.16 -4.67
CA ASP A 231 2.53 -24.62 -3.87
C ASP A 231 3.14 -23.37 -4.49
N SER A 232 3.22 -23.29 -5.82
CA SER A 232 3.67 -22.08 -6.52
C SER A 232 2.69 -20.90 -6.40
N GLU A 233 1.38 -21.13 -6.38
CA GLU A 233 0.38 -20.10 -6.13
C GLU A 233 0.49 -19.56 -4.69
N VAL A 234 0.74 -20.46 -3.74
CA VAL A 234 1.00 -20.06 -2.33
C VAL A 234 2.30 -19.27 -2.24
N GLY A 235 3.36 -19.69 -2.96
CA GLY A 235 4.63 -18.94 -3.04
C GLY A 235 4.44 -17.53 -3.59
N GLY A 236 3.68 -17.39 -4.66
CA GLY A 236 3.31 -16.08 -5.23
C GLY A 236 2.52 -15.22 -4.22
N PHE A 237 1.59 -15.83 -3.48
CA PHE A 237 0.83 -15.13 -2.44
C PHE A 237 1.71 -14.68 -1.26
N VAL A 238 2.64 -15.51 -0.81
CA VAL A 238 3.61 -15.16 0.24
C VAL A 238 4.44 -13.94 -0.20
N SER A 239 4.99 -13.96 -1.42
CA SER A 239 5.73 -12.82 -1.98
C SER A 239 4.87 -11.56 -2.07
N LEU A 240 3.62 -11.69 -2.53
CA LEU A 240 2.67 -10.57 -2.60
C LEU A 240 2.36 -10.00 -1.21
N LEU A 241 2.11 -10.86 -0.23
CA LEU A 241 1.78 -10.45 1.14
C LEU A 241 2.93 -9.67 1.79
N ILE A 242 4.16 -10.16 1.64
CA ILE A 242 5.36 -9.50 2.18
C ILE A 242 5.51 -8.11 1.53
N GLY A 243 5.47 -8.06 0.22
CA GLY A 243 5.63 -6.81 -0.52
C GLY A 243 4.53 -5.78 -0.23
N ALA A 244 3.29 -6.22 -0.24
CA ALA A 244 2.15 -5.32 -0.04
C ALA A 244 2.03 -4.83 1.41
N GLY A 245 2.36 -5.67 2.40
CA GLY A 245 2.14 -5.36 3.79
C GLY A 245 3.28 -4.62 4.47
N ALA A 246 4.53 -4.89 4.09
CA ALA A 246 5.69 -4.31 4.75
C ALA A 246 5.82 -2.80 4.50
N GLU A 247 6.00 -2.42 3.24
CA GLU A 247 6.32 -1.04 2.85
C GLU A 247 5.15 -0.07 3.08
N THR A 248 3.93 -0.49 2.79
CA THR A 248 2.76 0.39 2.92
C THR A 248 2.44 0.70 4.38
N THR A 249 2.49 -0.31 5.24
CA THR A 249 2.23 -0.18 6.67
C THR A 249 3.34 0.61 7.36
N GLY A 250 4.61 0.28 7.08
CA GLY A 250 5.76 0.97 7.66
C GLY A 250 5.80 2.45 7.28
N SER A 251 5.59 2.78 6.01
CA SER A 251 5.53 4.17 5.55
C SER A 251 4.35 4.93 6.14
N SER A 252 3.18 4.30 6.26
CA SER A 252 2.01 4.92 6.91
C SER A 252 2.27 5.21 8.39
N LEU A 253 2.93 4.29 9.09
CA LEU A 253 3.28 4.45 10.49
C LEU A 253 4.28 5.62 10.69
N ALA A 254 5.35 5.66 9.92
CA ALA A 254 6.34 6.72 10.03
C ALA A 254 5.76 8.10 9.67
N LEU A 255 4.94 8.19 8.61
CA LEU A 255 4.21 9.43 8.30
C LEU A 255 3.22 9.81 9.40
N GLY A 256 2.57 8.83 10.03
CA GLY A 256 1.71 9.06 11.19
C GLY A 256 2.48 9.67 12.37
N ILE A 257 3.68 9.17 12.66
CA ILE A 257 4.57 9.74 13.67
C ILE A 257 4.93 11.18 13.32
N GLN A 258 5.28 11.47 12.05
CA GLN A 258 5.56 12.84 11.60
C GLN A 258 4.36 13.76 11.75
N LEU A 259 3.17 13.33 11.32
CA LEU A 259 1.93 14.11 11.44
C LEU A 259 1.60 14.44 12.89
N LEU A 260 1.78 13.49 13.79
CA LEU A 260 1.57 13.70 15.23
C LEU A 260 2.64 14.58 15.87
N SER A 261 3.90 14.49 15.41
CA SER A 261 4.98 15.40 15.81
C SER A 261 4.71 16.85 15.36
N ASP A 262 4.20 17.02 14.14
CA ASP A 262 3.82 18.34 13.58
C ASP A 262 2.57 18.94 14.28
N ASN A 263 1.76 18.10 14.96
CA ASN A 263 0.52 18.50 15.62
C ASN A 263 0.49 18.04 17.09
N PRO A 264 1.31 18.65 17.96
CA PRO A 264 1.49 18.18 19.35
C PRO A 264 0.22 18.26 20.20
N GLU A 265 -0.75 19.11 19.85
CA GLU A 265 -2.05 19.14 20.50
C GLU A 265 -2.87 17.87 20.23
N GLN A 266 -2.73 17.27 19.01
CA GLN A 266 -3.39 16.02 18.66
C GLN A 266 -2.68 14.82 19.29
N TRP A 267 -1.34 14.85 19.43
CA TRP A 267 -0.58 13.90 20.23
C TRP A 267 -1.10 13.85 21.66
N ARG A 268 -1.18 15.02 22.33
CA ARG A 268 -1.71 15.11 23.70
C ARG A 268 -3.16 14.65 23.81
N ALA A 269 -3.99 14.94 22.81
CA ALA A 269 -5.37 14.49 22.78
C ALA A 269 -5.46 12.95 22.73
N LEU A 270 -4.62 12.27 21.94
CA LEU A 270 -4.54 10.81 21.88
C LEU A 270 -4.01 10.22 23.19
N LYS A 271 -3.04 10.87 23.85
CA LYS A 271 -2.59 10.44 25.20
C LYS A 271 -3.72 10.51 26.23
N ALA A 272 -4.54 11.54 26.17
CA ALA A 272 -5.64 11.77 27.09
C ALA A 272 -6.88 10.89 26.82
N ASP A 273 -7.14 10.58 25.56
CA ASP A 273 -8.33 9.81 25.14
C ASP A 273 -7.98 8.82 24.02
N ARG A 274 -7.72 7.58 24.40
CA ARG A 274 -7.41 6.48 23.47
C ARG A 274 -8.59 6.07 22.58
N SER A 275 -9.81 6.47 22.90
CA SER A 275 -10.98 6.20 22.06
C SER A 275 -10.90 6.88 20.69
N LEU A 276 -10.05 7.91 20.55
CA LEU A 276 -9.76 8.59 19.29
C LEU A 276 -8.82 7.80 18.36
N LEU A 277 -8.09 6.82 18.88
CA LEU A 277 -7.04 6.12 18.14
C LEU A 277 -7.52 5.42 16.86
N PRO A 278 -8.65 4.72 16.83
CA PRO A 278 -9.13 4.12 15.58
C PRO A 278 -9.39 5.14 14.47
N ASN A 279 -9.96 6.30 14.83
CA ASN A 279 -10.21 7.37 13.86
C ASN A 279 -8.90 8.08 13.43
N ALA A 280 -7.97 8.25 14.35
CA ALA A 280 -6.64 8.78 14.06
C ALA A 280 -5.87 7.89 13.08
N VAL A 281 -5.96 6.56 13.23
CA VAL A 281 -5.38 5.60 12.28
C VAL A 281 -5.98 5.76 10.89
N ASP A 282 -7.31 5.88 10.77
CA ASP A 282 -7.97 6.10 9.48
C ASP A 282 -7.51 7.42 8.84
N GLU A 283 -7.34 8.49 9.63
CA GLU A 283 -6.87 9.80 9.14
C GLU A 283 -5.38 9.76 8.75
N ILE A 284 -4.53 9.08 9.51
CA ILE A 284 -3.12 8.84 9.14
C ILE A 284 -3.05 8.11 7.80
N ILE A 285 -3.83 7.04 7.62
CA ILE A 285 -3.87 6.25 6.40
C ILE A 285 -4.36 7.09 5.21
N ARG A 286 -5.36 7.97 5.42
CA ARG A 286 -5.83 8.90 4.40
C ARG A 286 -4.71 9.82 3.95
N PHE A 287 -3.99 10.44 4.88
CA PHE A 287 -2.85 11.34 4.59
C PHE A 287 -1.69 10.61 3.95
N ALA A 288 -1.30 9.46 4.47
CA ALA A 288 -0.18 8.69 3.97
C ALA A 288 -0.38 8.26 2.52
N SER A 289 -1.61 7.84 2.17
CA SER A 289 -1.92 7.36 0.81
C SER A 289 -0.78 6.53 0.25
N ALA A 290 -0.34 5.50 1.01
CA ALA A 290 0.87 4.73 0.72
C ALA A 290 0.88 4.15 -0.70
N VAL A 291 -0.28 3.80 -1.24
CA VAL A 291 -0.47 3.50 -2.66
C VAL A 291 -0.99 4.76 -3.36
N ILE A 292 -0.21 5.28 -4.31
CA ILE A 292 -0.56 6.46 -5.10
C ILE A 292 -1.63 6.10 -6.13
N ASN A 293 -1.42 5.02 -6.88
CA ASN A 293 -2.31 4.62 -7.96
C ASN A 293 -2.24 3.13 -8.28
N PHE A 294 -3.31 2.63 -8.93
CA PHE A 294 -3.34 1.37 -9.66
C PHE A 294 -4.07 1.54 -10.99
N ARG A 295 -3.69 0.74 -11.98
CA ARG A 295 -4.32 0.67 -13.31
C ARG A 295 -5.47 -0.33 -13.34
N ARG A 296 -6.40 -0.07 -14.26
CA ARG A 296 -7.38 -0.99 -14.82
C ARG A 296 -7.35 -0.88 -16.36
N ASN A 297 -7.91 -1.86 -17.05
CA ASN A 297 -8.11 -1.81 -18.48
C ASN A 297 -9.60 -1.84 -18.81
N ALA A 298 -10.05 -0.95 -19.69
CA ALA A 298 -11.43 -0.93 -20.15
C ALA A 298 -11.73 -2.15 -21.03
N MET A 299 -12.79 -2.89 -20.72
CA MET A 299 -13.18 -4.11 -21.44
C MET A 299 -14.14 -3.85 -22.60
N GLU A 300 -14.77 -2.70 -22.59
CA GLU A 300 -15.67 -2.21 -23.66
C GLU A 300 -15.64 -0.68 -23.68
N ASP A 301 -16.18 -0.08 -24.76
CA ASP A 301 -16.33 1.37 -24.86
C ASP A 301 -17.31 1.88 -23.80
N CYS A 302 -16.93 2.93 -23.05
CA CYS A 302 -17.76 3.50 -22.01
C CYS A 302 -17.50 5.00 -21.83
N GLU A 303 -18.38 5.65 -21.08
CA GLU A 303 -18.19 7.03 -20.62
C GLU A 303 -17.75 7.05 -19.16
N LEU A 304 -16.73 7.87 -18.84
CA LEU A 304 -16.25 8.09 -17.48
C LEU A 304 -15.90 9.57 -17.30
N GLY A 305 -16.55 10.22 -16.34
CA GLY A 305 -16.31 11.64 -16.06
C GLY A 305 -16.53 12.56 -17.27
N GLY A 306 -17.43 12.22 -18.18
CA GLY A 306 -17.70 12.94 -19.43
C GLY A 306 -16.71 12.64 -20.57
N CYS A 307 -15.76 11.74 -20.37
CA CYS A 307 -14.78 11.31 -21.39
C CYS A 307 -15.16 9.96 -21.98
N GLN A 308 -14.91 9.79 -23.30
CA GLN A 308 -15.11 8.53 -24.00
C GLN A 308 -13.87 7.64 -23.82
N ILE A 309 -14.01 6.58 -23.05
CA ILE A 309 -12.98 5.55 -22.84
C ILE A 309 -13.23 4.42 -23.85
N ARG A 310 -12.23 3.99 -24.55
CA ARG A 310 -12.33 2.90 -25.54
C ARG A 310 -11.92 1.58 -24.93
N LYS A 311 -12.46 0.50 -25.46
CA LYS A 311 -12.00 -0.86 -25.15
C LYS A 311 -10.49 -0.97 -25.30
N GLY A 312 -9.82 -1.49 -24.26
CA GLY A 312 -8.38 -1.64 -24.19
C GLY A 312 -7.64 -0.42 -23.63
N ASP A 313 -8.32 0.71 -23.42
CA ASP A 313 -7.68 1.86 -22.78
C ASP A 313 -7.27 1.54 -21.34
N LYS A 314 -6.13 2.11 -20.95
CA LYS A 314 -5.66 2.08 -19.57
C LYS A 314 -6.35 3.17 -18.76
N VAL A 315 -6.85 2.83 -17.59
CA VAL A 315 -7.51 3.73 -16.64
C VAL A 315 -6.75 3.67 -15.32
N VAL A 316 -6.06 4.74 -14.95
CA VAL A 316 -5.21 4.82 -13.75
C VAL A 316 -5.92 5.57 -12.64
N LEU A 317 -6.14 4.89 -11.54
CA LEU A 317 -6.90 5.35 -10.39
C LEU A 317 -5.96 6.01 -9.37
N PHE A 318 -6.01 7.32 -9.21
CA PHE A 318 -5.13 8.04 -8.28
C PHE A 318 -5.77 8.13 -6.88
N TYR A 319 -5.55 7.10 -6.05
CA TYR A 319 -6.04 7.03 -4.67
C TYR A 319 -5.58 8.21 -3.82
N GLN A 320 -4.32 8.64 -3.99
CA GLN A 320 -3.81 9.81 -3.30
C GLN A 320 -4.60 11.06 -3.63
N SER A 321 -4.97 11.28 -4.90
CA SER A 321 -5.80 12.42 -5.27
C SER A 321 -7.20 12.34 -4.64
N ALA A 322 -7.83 11.17 -4.72
CA ALA A 322 -9.18 10.95 -4.20
C ALA A 322 -9.26 11.09 -2.66
N ASN A 323 -8.19 10.77 -1.94
CA ASN A 323 -8.12 10.97 -0.48
C ASN A 323 -8.05 12.45 -0.07
N PHE A 324 -7.81 13.35 -1.02
CA PHE A 324 -7.80 14.80 -0.82
C PHE A 324 -8.87 15.51 -1.64
N ASP A 325 -9.93 14.78 -2.06
CA ASP A 325 -11.06 15.34 -2.80
C ASP A 325 -11.94 16.18 -1.87
N GLU A 326 -12.00 17.48 -2.18
CA GLU A 326 -12.71 18.51 -1.42
C GLU A 326 -14.22 18.29 -1.41
N THR A 327 -14.75 17.53 -2.39
CA THR A 327 -16.18 17.18 -2.46
C THR A 327 -16.57 16.15 -1.41
N VAL A 328 -15.58 15.44 -0.85
CA VAL A 328 -15.78 14.38 0.16
C VAL A 328 -15.20 14.79 1.50
N PHE A 329 -13.97 15.32 1.52
CA PHE A 329 -13.25 15.66 2.73
C PHE A 329 -13.16 17.20 2.88
N GLU A 330 -13.87 17.75 3.84
CA GLU A 330 -13.76 19.18 4.15
C GLU A 330 -12.34 19.51 4.63
N ASN A 331 -11.71 20.57 4.08
CA ASN A 331 -10.33 20.96 4.37
C ASN A 331 -9.38 19.73 4.31
N PRO A 332 -9.26 19.04 3.16
CA PRO A 332 -8.60 17.73 3.08
C PRO A 332 -7.11 17.77 3.43
N GLU A 333 -6.46 18.92 3.34
CA GLU A 333 -5.05 19.12 3.67
C GLU A 333 -4.79 19.36 5.15
N THR A 334 -5.84 19.51 5.96
CA THR A 334 -5.73 19.61 7.41
C THR A 334 -5.76 18.21 8.02
N PHE A 335 -4.73 17.86 8.76
CA PHE A 335 -4.71 16.63 9.55
C PHE A 335 -5.59 16.82 10.79
N ASP A 336 -6.58 15.95 10.95
CA ASP A 336 -7.53 16.01 12.08
C ASP A 336 -7.93 14.60 12.53
N ILE A 337 -7.40 14.18 13.67
CA ILE A 337 -7.73 12.87 14.29
C ILE A 337 -9.20 12.71 14.66
N ARG A 338 -10.00 13.77 14.61
CA ARG A 338 -11.45 13.77 14.87
C ARG A 338 -12.29 13.90 13.59
N ARG A 339 -11.66 13.84 12.42
CA ARG A 339 -12.37 13.92 11.14
C ARG A 339 -13.45 12.85 11.06
N ARG A 340 -14.73 13.29 10.95
CA ARG A 340 -15.91 12.39 11.04
C ARG A 340 -15.93 11.31 9.95
N ASN A 341 -15.35 11.58 8.81
CA ASN A 341 -15.37 10.69 7.64
C ASN A 341 -13.98 10.15 7.25
N ALA A 342 -13.01 10.14 8.17
CA ALA A 342 -11.67 9.58 7.92
C ALA A 342 -11.71 8.14 7.38
N LYS A 343 -12.66 7.32 7.87
CA LYS A 343 -12.88 5.93 7.43
C LYS A 343 -13.35 5.80 5.97
N GLN A 344 -13.75 6.90 5.32
CA GLN A 344 -14.10 6.89 3.90
C GLN A 344 -12.87 7.00 3.00
N ASN A 345 -11.66 7.06 3.55
CA ASN A 345 -10.44 7.05 2.75
C ASN A 345 -10.41 5.84 1.80
N VAL A 346 -9.79 6.03 0.65
CA VAL A 346 -9.69 5.00 -0.39
C VAL A 346 -8.31 4.35 -0.47
N SER A 347 -7.48 4.49 0.57
CA SER A 347 -6.13 3.94 0.61
C SER A 347 -6.09 2.41 0.53
N PHE A 348 -7.16 1.75 0.96
CA PHE A 348 -7.32 0.29 0.84
C PHE A 348 -8.12 -0.14 -0.39
N GLY A 349 -8.41 0.77 -1.31
CA GLY A 349 -9.33 0.60 -2.42
C GLY A 349 -10.66 1.34 -2.16
N ALA A 350 -11.48 1.48 -3.18
CA ALA A 350 -12.74 2.21 -3.10
C ALA A 350 -13.97 1.28 -3.16
N GLY A 351 -13.84 0.09 -2.64
CA GLY A 351 -14.80 -1.00 -2.74
C GLY A 351 -14.54 -1.88 -3.97
N GLY A 352 -15.42 -2.86 -4.18
CA GLY A 352 -15.27 -3.85 -5.26
C GLY A 352 -14.40 -5.06 -4.87
N PRO A 353 -14.17 -5.99 -5.82
CA PRO A 353 -13.55 -7.28 -5.51
C PRO A 353 -12.09 -7.16 -5.05
N HIS A 354 -11.36 -6.13 -5.49
CA HIS A 354 -9.96 -5.89 -5.16
C HIS A 354 -9.75 -5.00 -3.91
N GLN A 355 -10.75 -4.83 -3.04
CA GLN A 355 -10.54 -4.19 -1.73
C GLN A 355 -9.39 -4.86 -0.99
N CYS A 356 -8.51 -4.10 -0.37
CA CYS A 356 -7.31 -4.61 0.29
C CYS A 356 -7.64 -5.74 1.28
N LEU A 357 -7.00 -6.89 1.13
CA LEU A 357 -7.16 -8.02 2.03
C LEU A 357 -6.58 -7.72 3.41
N GLY A 358 -5.46 -6.98 3.46
CA GLY A 358 -4.73 -6.63 4.67
C GLY A 358 -5.28 -5.42 5.43
N GLU A 359 -6.41 -4.82 5.02
CA GLU A 359 -6.95 -3.60 5.65
C GLU A 359 -7.04 -3.71 7.17
N GLN A 360 -7.63 -4.79 7.68
CA GLN A 360 -7.80 -4.97 9.12
C GLN A 360 -6.47 -5.22 9.83
N LEU A 361 -5.55 -5.93 9.19
CA LEU A 361 -4.21 -6.16 9.71
C LEU A 361 -3.43 -4.84 9.83
N GLY A 362 -3.33 -4.09 8.75
CA GLY A 362 -2.58 -2.82 8.74
C GLY A 362 -3.14 -1.78 9.73
N LYS A 363 -4.47 -1.66 9.84
CA LYS A 363 -5.08 -0.77 10.84
C LYS A 363 -4.74 -1.20 12.27
N ARG A 364 -4.72 -2.51 12.57
CA ARG A 364 -4.33 -3.02 13.89
C ARG A 364 -2.85 -2.80 14.18
N GLU A 365 -1.98 -3.02 13.20
CA GLU A 365 -0.56 -2.75 13.34
C GLU A 365 -0.30 -1.29 13.72
N LEU A 366 -0.89 -0.34 12.98
CA LEU A 366 -0.76 1.08 13.29
C LEU A 366 -1.32 1.41 14.68
N ALA A 367 -2.53 0.92 14.98
CA ALA A 367 -3.19 1.21 16.26
C ALA A 367 -2.37 0.69 17.46
N ILE A 368 -1.89 -0.56 17.40
CA ILE A 368 -1.11 -1.16 18.49
C ILE A 368 0.22 -0.43 18.66
N PHE A 369 0.95 -0.18 17.57
CA PHE A 369 2.24 0.51 17.68
C PHE A 369 2.08 1.93 18.26
N LEU A 370 1.11 2.69 17.75
CA LEU A 370 0.86 4.05 18.25
C LEU A 370 0.38 4.06 19.70
N ASP A 371 -0.47 3.11 20.09
CA ASP A 371 -0.92 3.00 21.49
C ASP A 371 0.27 2.75 22.43
N ARG A 372 1.13 1.78 22.10
CA ARG A 372 2.35 1.49 22.89
C ARG A 372 3.33 2.67 22.89
N LEU A 373 3.47 3.36 21.76
CA LEU A 373 4.34 4.55 21.65
C LEU A 373 3.83 5.70 22.53
N LEU A 374 2.53 5.98 22.51
CA LEU A 374 1.89 7.01 23.33
C LEU A 374 2.00 6.74 24.83
N ASP A 375 2.01 5.48 25.26
CA ASP A 375 2.18 5.11 26.67
C ASP A 375 3.59 5.40 27.18
N ARG A 376 4.60 5.27 26.33
CA ARG A 376 6.00 5.24 26.70
C ARG A 376 6.78 6.52 26.34
N THR A 377 6.16 7.38 25.53
CA THR A 377 6.81 8.56 24.98
C THR A 377 6.06 9.82 25.38
N GLU A 378 6.78 10.80 25.94
CA GLU A 378 6.18 12.10 26.23
C GLU A 378 6.08 12.95 24.96
N HIS A 379 7.14 12.98 24.18
CA HIS A 379 7.24 13.76 22.96
C HIS A 379 8.07 13.04 21.89
N VAL A 380 7.73 13.30 20.64
CA VAL A 380 8.52 12.89 19.47
C VAL A 380 8.90 14.12 18.67
N GLU A 381 10.19 14.33 18.47
CA GLU A 381 10.75 15.37 17.60
C GLU A 381 11.24 14.76 16.30
N VAL A 382 10.61 15.09 15.17
CA VAL A 382 11.11 14.71 13.85
C VAL A 382 12.24 15.67 13.47
N THR A 383 13.47 15.18 13.49
CA THR A 383 14.70 15.95 13.23
C THR A 383 15.04 16.00 11.74
N GLU A 384 14.71 14.97 10.98
CA GLU A 384 14.76 14.96 9.51
C GLU A 384 13.43 14.44 8.97
N ARG A 385 12.72 15.31 8.23
CA ARG A 385 11.39 14.98 7.67
C ARG A 385 11.48 13.85 6.65
N ALA A 386 10.38 13.12 6.50
CA ALA A 386 10.26 12.03 5.55
C ALA A 386 10.62 12.49 4.13
N LYS A 387 11.58 11.78 3.52
CA LYS A 387 11.91 11.88 2.10
C LYS A 387 11.46 10.60 1.42
N LEU A 388 10.70 10.76 0.34
CA LEU A 388 10.15 9.64 -0.38
C LEU A 388 11.20 9.02 -1.33
N ALA A 389 11.14 7.71 -1.50
CA ALA A 389 11.84 7.04 -2.58
C ALA A 389 11.21 7.40 -3.93
N PRO A 390 12.00 7.49 -5.01
CA PRO A 390 11.47 7.65 -6.35
C PRO A 390 10.56 6.49 -6.74
N SER A 391 9.25 6.71 -6.73
CA SER A 391 8.25 5.72 -7.11
C SER A 391 7.01 6.40 -7.67
N PRO A 392 6.54 6.02 -8.87
CA PRO A 392 5.29 6.56 -9.41
C PRO A 392 4.04 5.91 -8.79
N ARG A 393 4.20 4.85 -7.98
CA ARG A 393 3.10 4.02 -7.47
C ARG A 393 2.92 4.06 -5.97
N PHE A 394 4.00 4.30 -5.21
CA PHE A 394 4.00 4.17 -3.76
C PHE A 394 4.68 5.35 -3.09
N ASN A 395 4.11 5.82 -2.00
CA ASN A 395 4.71 6.77 -1.07
C ASN A 395 5.58 6.01 -0.06
N MET A 396 6.73 5.51 -0.52
CA MET A 396 7.69 4.80 0.33
C MET A 396 8.67 5.79 0.95
N ILE A 397 8.89 5.71 2.25
CA ILE A 397 9.85 6.56 2.94
C ILE A 397 11.26 5.99 2.79
N LYS A 398 12.19 6.81 2.29
CA LYS A 398 13.60 6.47 2.15
C LYS A 398 14.47 6.96 3.31
N VAL A 399 14.14 8.12 3.85
CA VAL A 399 14.86 8.76 4.95
C VAL A 399 13.84 9.43 5.86
N MET A 400 13.98 9.22 7.14
CA MET A 400 13.28 9.97 8.19
C MET A 400 14.00 9.75 9.50
N LYS A 401 14.28 10.84 10.25
CA LYS A 401 14.90 10.72 11.56
C LYS A 401 14.07 11.38 12.64
N ALA A 402 14.14 10.84 13.82
CA ALA A 402 13.44 11.38 14.98
C ALA A 402 14.20 11.10 16.28
N ARG A 403 13.85 11.87 17.29
CA ARG A 403 14.26 11.68 18.69
C ARG A 403 13.02 11.47 19.53
N PHE A 404 13.08 10.54 20.46
CA PHE A 404 11.99 10.17 21.33
C PHE A 404 12.33 10.50 22.77
N GLU A 405 11.44 11.25 23.43
CA GLU A 405 11.54 11.56 24.84
C GLU A 405 10.65 10.60 25.64
N ALA A 406 11.26 9.84 26.53
CA ALA A 406 10.52 8.90 27.39
C ALA A 406 9.65 9.64 28.42
N VAL A 407 8.55 9.01 28.87
CA VAL A 407 7.70 9.49 29.95
C VAL A 407 8.46 9.49 31.28
#